data_7129e61ef8b225460be7640a49e4fb84
#
_entry.id   7129e61ef8b225460be7640a49e4fb84
#
_cell.length_a   1.000
_cell.length_b   1.000
_cell.length_c   1.000
_cell.angle_alpha   90.00
_cell.angle_beta   90.00
_cell.angle_gamma   90.00
#
_symmetry.space_group_name_H-M   'P 1'
#
loop_
_entity.id
_entity.type
_entity.pdbx_description
1 polymer ?
#
loop_
_entity_poly.entity_id
_entity_poly.type
_entity_poly.pdbx_seq_one_letter_code
_entity_poly.pdbx_strand_id
1 'polypeptide(L)'
;MPALVLGSILETEAKRRNRLWILPGVILFASLLIFFNIGRWLVVEDPLEKASAIAVLSGRMPSRALEAARIYRQGYASEIWLTRTIEPGASLQALFVPFTGEEAYDRMVLMRKGVPESAIRVLDPPIANTADEMLAIGQALSKENQRTVIIVTSKVHTRRVKALWRHFSSADGQAIVRGVSDDGFDPAHWWANTADALDVVREALGLLNAWAGLPVPPAR
;
A
#
# COMPACT_ATOMS: atom_id res chain seq x y z
N MET A 1 51.51 41.93 22.93
CA MET A 1 50.53 40.94 23.49
C MET A 1 49.09 41.01 22.97
N PRO A 2 48.58 41.97 22.13
CA PRO A 2 47.18 41.91 21.64
C PRO A 2 46.95 41.01 20.46
N ALA A 3 47.94 40.68 19.64
CA ALA A 3 47.75 39.91 18.38
C ALA A 3 47.44 38.41 18.63
N LEU A 4 47.95 37.82 19.68
CA LEU A 4 47.70 36.42 20.05
C LEU A 4 46.25 36.16 20.56
N VAL A 5 45.66 37.14 21.23
CA VAL A 5 44.25 37.05 21.73
C VAL A 5 43.28 37.20 20.58
N LEU A 6 43.56 38.05 19.58
CA LEU A 6 42.69 38.24 18.41
C LEU A 6 42.65 36.99 17.53
N GLY A 7 43.79 36.29 17.35
CA GLY A 7 43.87 35.03 16.61
C GLY A 7 43.04 33.92 17.21
N SER A 8 43.06 33.76 18.55
CA SER A 8 42.28 32.72 19.25
C SER A 8 40.79 33.01 19.24
N ILE A 9 40.36 34.26 19.23
CA ILE A 9 38.94 34.64 19.10
C ILE A 9 38.44 34.35 17.70
N LEU A 10 39.20 34.70 16.67
CA LEU A 10 38.83 34.45 15.25
C LEU A 10 38.77 32.94 14.91
N GLU A 11 39.70 32.13 15.49
CA GLU A 11 39.64 30.66 15.33
C GLU A 11 38.45 30.06 16.05
N THR A 12 38.07 30.57 17.21
CA THR A 12 36.91 30.09 17.97
C THR A 12 35.60 30.45 17.27
N GLU A 13 35.49 31.64 16.70
CA GLU A 13 34.34 32.05 15.91
C GLU A 13 34.22 31.27 14.56
N ALA A 14 35.34 31.02 13.90
CA ALA A 14 35.38 30.21 12.70
C ALA A 14 34.94 28.75 12.96
N LYS A 15 35.42 28.13 14.05
CA LYS A 15 34.99 26.80 14.50
C LYS A 15 33.49 26.74 14.88
N ARG A 16 33.00 27.79 15.54
CA ARG A 16 31.57 27.90 15.91
C ARG A 16 30.70 28.08 14.67
N ARG A 17 31.12 28.88 13.71
CA ARG A 17 30.41 29.11 12.45
C ARG A 17 30.37 27.84 11.59
N ASN A 18 31.47 27.10 11.51
CA ASN A 18 31.47 25.81 10.77
C ASN A 18 30.56 24.77 11.42
N ARG A 19 30.48 24.71 12.76
CA ARG A 19 29.54 23.82 13.46
C ARG A 19 28.07 24.16 13.19
N LEU A 20 27.73 25.42 12.94
CA LEU A 20 26.37 25.85 12.63
C LEU A 20 25.91 25.32 11.26
N TRP A 21 26.81 25.05 10.32
CA TRP A 21 26.48 24.52 8.99
C TRP A 21 26.48 22.99 8.91
N ILE A 22 27.03 22.30 9.91
CA ILE A 22 27.05 20.82 9.90
C ILE A 22 25.63 20.27 10.01
N LEU A 23 24.81 20.78 10.92
CA LEU A 23 23.46 20.30 11.16
C LEU A 23 22.55 20.47 9.92
N PRO A 24 22.45 21.65 9.28
CA PRO A 24 21.73 21.80 8.02
C PRO A 24 22.26 20.90 6.91
N GLY A 25 23.59 20.73 6.81
CA GLY A 25 24.19 19.82 5.84
C GLY A 25 23.80 18.35 6.05
N VAL A 26 23.80 17.89 7.31
CA VAL A 26 23.36 16.54 7.66
C VAL A 26 21.87 16.36 7.36
N ILE A 27 21.04 17.33 7.72
CA ILE A 27 19.59 17.28 7.44
C ILE A 27 19.34 17.21 5.93
N LEU A 28 19.99 18.06 5.14
CA LEU A 28 19.87 18.04 3.68
C LEU A 28 20.29 16.69 3.09
N PHE A 29 21.44 16.17 3.52
CA PHE A 29 21.93 14.88 3.06
C PHE A 29 20.98 13.74 3.43
N ALA A 30 20.48 13.71 4.66
CA ALA A 30 19.47 12.73 5.10
C ALA A 30 18.18 12.85 4.29
N SER A 31 17.70 14.06 4.02
CA SER A 31 16.50 14.31 3.21
C SER A 31 16.68 13.81 1.77
N LEU A 32 17.84 14.02 1.16
CA LEU A 32 18.16 13.49 -0.16
C LEU A 32 18.22 11.96 -0.16
N LEU A 33 18.83 11.35 0.85
CA LEU A 33 18.84 9.90 1.00
C LEU A 33 17.41 9.33 1.11
N ILE A 34 16.56 9.94 1.91
CA ILE A 34 15.16 9.55 2.04
C ILE A 34 14.46 9.72 0.70
N PHE A 35 14.60 10.86 0.05
CA PHE A 35 13.98 11.15 -1.24
C PHE A 35 14.33 10.09 -2.29
N PHE A 36 15.60 9.78 -2.50
CA PHE A 36 16.02 8.81 -3.51
C PHE A 36 15.67 7.34 -3.19
N ASN A 37 15.40 7.03 -1.91
CA ASN A 37 15.12 5.65 -1.50
C ASN A 37 13.67 5.37 -1.13
N ILE A 38 12.82 6.37 -0.93
CA ILE A 38 11.44 6.18 -0.44
C ILE A 38 10.62 5.30 -1.38
N GLY A 39 10.78 5.43 -2.71
CA GLY A 39 10.06 4.59 -3.66
C GLY A 39 10.38 3.09 -3.48
N ARG A 40 11.68 2.76 -3.33
CA ARG A 40 12.12 1.39 -3.05
C ARG A 40 11.66 0.91 -1.67
N TRP A 41 11.73 1.80 -0.69
CA TRP A 41 11.34 1.48 0.67
C TRP A 41 9.84 1.18 0.79
N LEU A 42 8.99 1.80 -0.02
CA LEU A 42 7.55 1.52 -0.04
C LEU A 42 7.22 0.12 -0.56
N VAL A 43 8.07 -0.47 -1.39
CA VAL A 43 7.84 -1.80 -1.96
C VAL A 43 8.34 -2.87 -0.98
N VAL A 44 7.41 -3.69 -0.48
CA VAL A 44 7.70 -4.82 0.41
C VAL A 44 6.86 -6.01 0.00
N GLU A 45 7.50 -7.07 -0.42
CA GLU A 45 6.82 -8.30 -0.83
C GLU A 45 7.23 -9.46 0.06
N ASP A 46 6.28 -10.35 0.32
CA ASP A 46 6.53 -11.63 0.99
C ASP A 46 6.77 -12.73 -0.04
N PRO A 47 7.54 -13.78 0.27
CA PRO A 47 7.58 -14.97 -0.57
C PRO A 47 6.18 -15.57 -0.69
N LEU A 48 5.87 -16.10 -1.88
CA LEU A 48 4.59 -16.80 -2.10
C LEU A 48 4.60 -18.15 -1.39
N GLU A 49 3.58 -18.39 -0.60
CA GLU A 49 3.30 -19.64 0.06
C GLU A 49 1.84 -20.03 -0.18
N LYS A 50 1.48 -21.28 0.08
CA LYS A 50 0.09 -21.75 0.00
C LYS A 50 -0.77 -20.98 1.01
N ALA A 51 -1.90 -20.52 0.53
CA ALA A 51 -2.88 -19.78 1.31
C ALA A 51 -4.29 -20.30 1.05
N SER A 52 -5.21 -19.92 1.89
CA SER A 52 -6.61 -20.29 1.76
C SER A 52 -7.28 -19.54 0.61
N ALA A 53 -6.98 -18.26 0.48
CA ALA A 53 -7.54 -17.40 -0.55
C ALA A 53 -6.53 -16.35 -1.05
N ILE A 54 -6.84 -15.75 -2.21
CA ILE A 54 -6.17 -14.57 -2.75
C ILE A 54 -7.17 -13.41 -2.66
N ALA A 55 -6.89 -12.41 -1.83
CA ALA A 55 -7.67 -11.20 -1.73
C ALA A 55 -7.12 -10.14 -2.70
N VAL A 56 -7.98 -9.62 -3.56
CA VAL A 56 -7.66 -8.55 -4.51
C VAL A 56 -8.20 -7.25 -3.95
N LEU A 57 -7.32 -6.31 -3.63
CA LEU A 57 -7.74 -5.00 -3.18
C LEU A 57 -8.29 -4.17 -4.33
N SER A 58 -9.27 -3.32 -4.03
CA SER A 58 -9.84 -2.40 -5.01
C SER A 58 -8.83 -1.37 -5.51
N GLY A 59 -8.98 -0.91 -6.74
CA GLY A 59 -8.12 0.05 -7.42
C GLY A 59 -7.18 -0.59 -8.45
N ARG A 60 -6.73 0.23 -9.39
CA ARG A 60 -5.80 -0.13 -10.49
C ARG A 60 -6.22 -1.35 -11.32
N MET A 61 -7.46 -1.40 -11.69
CA MET A 61 -7.98 -2.37 -12.66
C MET A 61 -7.26 -2.20 -14.03
N PRO A 62 -6.91 -3.28 -14.76
CA PRO A 62 -7.15 -4.70 -14.44
C PRO A 62 -5.93 -5.38 -13.78
N SER A 63 -4.86 -4.66 -13.48
CA SER A 63 -3.54 -5.23 -13.15
C SER A 63 -3.56 -6.15 -11.93
N ARG A 64 -4.31 -5.80 -10.88
CA ARG A 64 -4.43 -6.61 -9.65
C ARG A 64 -5.16 -7.93 -9.92
N ALA A 65 -6.25 -7.90 -10.67
CA ALA A 65 -6.98 -9.12 -11.07
C ALA A 65 -6.11 -10.03 -11.95
N LEU A 66 -5.31 -9.47 -12.87
CA LEU A 66 -4.38 -10.24 -13.69
C LEU A 66 -3.31 -10.95 -12.84
N GLU A 67 -2.74 -10.27 -11.87
CA GLU A 67 -1.77 -10.85 -10.94
C GLU A 67 -2.42 -11.95 -10.08
N ALA A 68 -3.62 -11.71 -9.54
CA ALA A 68 -4.36 -12.70 -8.77
C ALA A 68 -4.65 -13.96 -9.60
N ALA A 69 -5.08 -13.80 -10.86
CA ALA A 69 -5.29 -14.93 -11.78
C ALA A 69 -3.99 -15.71 -12.01
N ARG A 70 -2.83 -15.03 -12.10
CA ARG A 70 -1.53 -15.67 -12.26
C ARG A 70 -1.20 -16.53 -11.03
N ILE A 71 -1.36 -15.97 -9.82
CA ILE A 71 -1.08 -16.66 -8.55
C ILE A 71 -2.05 -17.84 -8.37
N TYR A 72 -3.34 -17.67 -8.69
CA TYR A 72 -4.35 -18.73 -8.65
C TYR A 72 -3.97 -19.91 -9.55
N ARG A 73 -3.61 -19.65 -10.81
CA ARG A 73 -3.23 -20.71 -11.77
C ARG A 73 -1.95 -21.45 -11.37
N GLN A 74 -1.08 -20.83 -10.58
CA GLN A 74 0.07 -21.50 -9.97
C GLN A 74 -0.34 -22.37 -8.77
N GLY A 75 -1.63 -22.35 -8.42
CA GLY A 75 -2.19 -23.20 -7.38
C GLY A 75 -1.85 -22.77 -5.96
N TYR A 76 -1.54 -21.48 -5.71
CA TYR A 76 -1.24 -21.00 -4.37
C TYR A 76 -2.47 -20.89 -3.47
N ALA A 77 -3.67 -20.74 -4.04
CA ALA A 77 -4.93 -20.77 -3.31
C ALA A 77 -6.06 -21.34 -4.19
N SER A 78 -7.16 -21.74 -3.56
CA SER A 78 -8.34 -22.30 -4.23
C SER A 78 -9.45 -21.27 -4.48
N GLU A 79 -9.38 -20.09 -3.86
CA GLU A 79 -10.38 -19.04 -3.96
C GLU A 79 -9.75 -17.66 -4.20
N ILE A 80 -10.52 -16.79 -4.84
CA ILE A 80 -10.19 -15.36 -5.00
C ILE A 80 -11.31 -14.53 -4.36
N TRP A 81 -10.92 -13.62 -3.47
CA TRP A 81 -11.81 -12.68 -2.80
C TRP A 81 -11.62 -11.29 -3.40
N LEU A 82 -12.72 -10.67 -3.82
CA LEU A 82 -12.75 -9.31 -4.33
C LEU A 82 -13.34 -8.39 -3.26
N THR A 83 -12.70 -7.27 -3.01
CA THR A 83 -13.31 -6.20 -2.21
C THR A 83 -14.16 -5.30 -3.09
N ARG A 84 -15.19 -4.69 -2.54
CA ARG A 84 -16.11 -3.80 -3.25
C ARG A 84 -16.17 -2.46 -2.56
N THR A 85 -15.95 -1.37 -3.32
CA THR A 85 -16.00 0.00 -2.78
C THR A 85 -17.44 0.52 -2.67
N ILE A 86 -17.71 1.35 -1.66
CA ILE A 86 -18.99 2.04 -1.49
C ILE A 86 -19.15 3.10 -2.60
N GLU A 87 -18.14 3.94 -2.79
CA GLU A 87 -18.15 5.03 -3.77
C GLU A 87 -17.40 4.63 -5.06
N PRO A 88 -17.84 5.15 -6.22
CA PRO A 88 -18.92 6.11 -6.45
C PRO A 88 -20.33 5.50 -6.52
N GLY A 89 -20.49 4.19 -6.25
CA GLY A 89 -21.75 3.48 -6.42
C GLY A 89 -22.91 4.08 -5.63
N ALA A 90 -22.71 4.40 -4.36
CA ALA A 90 -23.74 4.96 -3.50
C ALA A 90 -24.22 6.33 -4.01
N SER A 91 -23.30 7.20 -4.41
CA SER A 91 -23.64 8.53 -4.95
C SER A 91 -24.38 8.43 -6.28
N LEU A 92 -24.02 7.52 -7.15
CA LEU A 92 -24.68 7.32 -8.44
C LEU A 92 -26.07 6.70 -8.26
N GLN A 93 -26.21 5.75 -7.35
CA GLN A 93 -27.49 5.12 -7.02
C GLN A 93 -28.50 6.15 -6.49
N ALA A 94 -28.05 7.10 -5.68
CA ALA A 94 -28.91 8.20 -5.20
C ALA A 94 -29.46 9.07 -6.33
N LEU A 95 -28.80 9.08 -7.48
CA LEU A 95 -29.22 9.77 -8.71
C LEU A 95 -29.91 8.84 -9.72
N PHE A 96 -30.23 7.60 -9.34
CA PHE A 96 -30.79 6.58 -10.22
C PHE A 96 -29.92 6.25 -11.44
N VAL A 97 -28.60 6.44 -11.35
CA VAL A 97 -27.64 6.12 -12.40
C VAL A 97 -27.10 4.71 -12.16
N PRO A 98 -27.26 3.76 -13.11
CA PRO A 98 -26.68 2.44 -12.96
C PRO A 98 -25.15 2.50 -12.85
N PHE A 99 -24.60 1.81 -11.89
CA PHE A 99 -23.16 1.69 -11.69
C PHE A 99 -22.76 0.22 -11.53
N THR A 100 -21.81 -0.21 -12.33
CA THR A 100 -21.15 -1.51 -12.17
C THR A 100 -19.83 -1.28 -11.46
N GLY A 101 -19.68 -1.85 -10.27
CA GLY A 101 -18.49 -1.70 -9.46
C GLY A 101 -17.24 -2.30 -10.10
N GLU A 102 -16.07 -1.89 -9.63
CA GLU A 102 -14.78 -2.39 -10.11
C GLU A 102 -14.66 -3.92 -9.96
N GLU A 103 -15.21 -4.48 -8.88
CA GLU A 103 -15.24 -5.92 -8.60
C GLU A 103 -15.93 -6.74 -9.70
N ALA A 104 -16.91 -6.17 -10.38
CA ALA A 104 -17.58 -6.86 -11.49
C ALA A 104 -16.66 -6.97 -12.72
N TYR A 105 -15.88 -5.94 -13.00
CA TYR A 105 -14.88 -5.98 -14.08
C TYR A 105 -13.72 -6.90 -13.70
N ASP A 106 -13.24 -6.86 -12.46
CA ASP A 106 -12.21 -7.77 -11.97
C ASP A 106 -12.66 -9.23 -12.07
N ARG A 107 -13.92 -9.53 -11.71
CA ARG A 107 -14.52 -10.86 -11.93
C ARG A 107 -14.45 -11.27 -13.40
N MET A 108 -14.84 -10.39 -14.34
CA MET A 108 -14.75 -10.68 -15.77
C MET A 108 -13.31 -10.94 -16.22
N VAL A 109 -12.34 -10.17 -15.73
CA VAL A 109 -10.92 -10.38 -16.02
C VAL A 109 -10.45 -11.73 -15.51
N LEU A 110 -10.77 -12.08 -14.26
CA LEU A 110 -10.43 -13.37 -13.65
C LEU A 110 -10.98 -14.55 -14.46
N MET A 111 -12.27 -14.51 -14.81
CA MET A 111 -12.92 -15.55 -15.61
C MET A 111 -12.27 -15.68 -17.00
N ARG A 112 -11.96 -14.56 -17.66
CA ARG A 112 -11.22 -14.55 -18.94
C ARG A 112 -9.82 -15.14 -18.83
N LYS A 113 -9.22 -15.14 -17.64
CA LYS A 113 -7.90 -15.74 -17.34
C LYS A 113 -8.00 -17.17 -16.83
N GLY A 114 -9.19 -17.79 -16.89
CA GLY A 114 -9.41 -19.20 -16.58
C GLY A 114 -9.68 -19.50 -15.11
N VAL A 115 -10.03 -18.49 -14.30
CA VAL A 115 -10.50 -18.70 -12.92
C VAL A 115 -11.99 -19.07 -13.00
N PRO A 116 -12.42 -20.21 -12.45
CA PRO A 116 -13.83 -20.57 -12.40
C PRO A 116 -14.65 -19.55 -11.60
N GLU A 117 -15.87 -19.26 -12.04
CA GLU A 117 -16.73 -18.32 -11.35
C GLU A 117 -17.00 -18.74 -9.89
N SER A 118 -17.14 -20.05 -9.66
CA SER A 118 -17.32 -20.64 -8.33
C SER A 118 -16.15 -20.42 -7.37
N ALA A 119 -14.96 -20.07 -7.88
CA ALA A 119 -13.79 -19.75 -7.09
C ALA A 119 -13.67 -18.24 -6.80
N ILE A 120 -14.61 -17.41 -7.29
CA ILE A 120 -14.55 -15.95 -7.14
C ILE A 120 -15.67 -15.50 -6.21
N ARG A 121 -15.32 -14.85 -5.11
CA ARG A 121 -16.26 -14.32 -4.12
C ARG A 121 -16.04 -12.82 -3.91
N VAL A 122 -17.13 -12.05 -3.87
CA VAL A 122 -17.10 -10.66 -3.43
C VAL A 122 -17.34 -10.61 -1.93
N LEU A 123 -16.49 -9.89 -1.21
CA LEU A 123 -16.63 -9.72 0.24
C LEU A 123 -17.67 -8.64 0.58
N ASP A 124 -18.38 -8.86 1.66
CA ASP A 124 -19.30 -7.91 2.29
C ASP A 124 -18.82 -7.57 3.72
N PRO A 125 -19.11 -6.38 4.24
CA PRO A 125 -19.76 -5.24 3.59
C PRO A 125 -18.88 -4.51 2.56
N PRO A 126 -19.45 -3.60 1.74
CA PRO A 126 -18.66 -2.70 0.92
C PRO A 126 -17.74 -1.83 1.77
N ILE A 127 -16.58 -1.47 1.22
CA ILE A 127 -15.50 -0.79 1.94
C ILE A 127 -15.33 0.67 1.47
N ALA A 128 -14.89 1.55 2.37
CA ALA A 128 -14.62 2.94 2.06
C ALA A 128 -13.12 3.24 1.90
N ASN A 129 -12.26 2.42 2.50
CA ASN A 129 -10.82 2.64 2.54
C ASN A 129 -10.05 1.34 2.79
N THR A 130 -8.73 1.39 2.72
CA THR A 130 -7.87 0.21 2.87
C THR A 130 -7.90 -0.41 4.28
N ALA A 131 -8.21 0.36 5.32
CA ALA A 131 -8.35 -0.21 6.67
C ALA A 131 -9.61 -1.10 6.74
N ASP A 132 -10.71 -0.66 6.13
CA ASP A 132 -11.92 -1.45 6.01
C ASP A 132 -11.69 -2.73 5.18
N GLU A 133 -10.85 -2.66 4.12
CA GLU A 133 -10.43 -3.85 3.37
C GLU A 133 -9.72 -4.87 4.26
N MET A 134 -8.76 -4.42 5.08
CA MET A 134 -8.03 -5.31 6.00
C MET A 134 -8.97 -5.95 7.01
N LEU A 135 -9.93 -5.17 7.54
CA LEU A 135 -10.93 -5.67 8.46
C LEU A 135 -11.85 -6.72 7.79
N ALA A 136 -12.37 -6.42 6.59
CA ALA A 136 -13.26 -7.32 5.86
C ALA A 136 -12.56 -8.66 5.50
N ILE A 137 -11.31 -8.59 5.02
CA ILE A 137 -10.51 -9.78 4.71
C ILE A 137 -10.21 -10.58 5.98
N GLY A 138 -9.82 -9.90 7.07
CA GLY A 138 -9.56 -10.55 8.36
C GLY A 138 -10.81 -11.23 8.92
N GLN A 139 -11.98 -10.61 8.85
CA GLN A 139 -13.26 -11.20 9.25
C GLN A 139 -13.63 -12.43 8.40
N ALA A 140 -13.43 -12.35 7.07
CA ALA A 140 -13.67 -13.49 6.19
C ALA A 140 -12.76 -14.66 6.54
N LEU A 141 -11.48 -14.39 6.78
CA LEU A 141 -10.48 -15.39 7.18
C LEU A 141 -10.86 -16.08 8.50
N SER A 142 -11.25 -15.30 9.52
CA SER A 142 -11.66 -15.81 10.83
C SER A 142 -12.95 -16.62 10.76
N LYS A 143 -13.96 -16.14 10.02
CA LYS A 143 -15.26 -16.80 9.88
C LYS A 143 -15.13 -18.21 9.28
N GLU A 144 -14.17 -18.42 8.42
CA GLU A 144 -13.92 -19.71 7.76
C GLU A 144 -12.86 -20.55 8.46
N ASN A 145 -12.40 -20.13 9.64
CA ASN A 145 -11.35 -20.79 10.42
C ASN A 145 -10.07 -21.00 9.57
N GLN A 146 -9.77 -20.06 8.68
CA GLN A 146 -8.61 -20.05 7.81
C GLN A 146 -7.48 -19.23 8.45
N ARG A 147 -6.23 -19.47 8.03
CA ARG A 147 -5.08 -18.85 8.70
C ARG A 147 -4.21 -17.98 7.81
N THR A 148 -4.26 -18.17 6.49
CA THR A 148 -3.35 -17.47 5.58
C THR A 148 -4.11 -16.94 4.37
N VAL A 149 -3.85 -15.70 4.00
CA VAL A 149 -4.40 -15.03 2.81
C VAL A 149 -3.27 -14.37 2.04
N ILE A 150 -3.29 -14.48 0.70
CA ILE A 150 -2.44 -13.69 -0.18
C ILE A 150 -3.19 -12.41 -0.52
N ILE A 151 -2.62 -11.25 -0.22
CA ILE A 151 -3.21 -9.95 -0.54
C ILE A 151 -2.49 -9.36 -1.74
N VAL A 152 -3.21 -9.17 -2.85
CA VAL A 152 -2.68 -8.61 -4.09
C VAL A 152 -3.01 -7.12 -4.17
N THR A 153 -1.99 -6.31 -4.35
CA THR A 153 -2.09 -4.84 -4.46
C THR A 153 -1.02 -4.28 -5.40
N SER A 154 -0.98 -2.97 -5.61
CA SER A 154 0.10 -2.31 -6.38
C SER A 154 1.42 -2.32 -5.60
N LYS A 155 2.57 -2.35 -6.28
CA LYS A 155 3.90 -2.39 -5.64
C LYS A 155 4.07 -1.31 -4.58
N VAL A 156 3.81 -0.05 -4.95
CA VAL A 156 3.98 1.10 -4.06
C VAL A 156 3.10 1.02 -2.80
N HIS A 157 1.97 0.31 -2.87
CA HIS A 157 0.98 0.19 -1.78
C HIS A 157 1.31 -0.92 -0.77
N THR A 158 2.22 -1.83 -1.09
CA THR A 158 2.48 -3.06 -0.30
C THR A 158 2.87 -2.78 1.15
N ARG A 159 3.71 -1.78 1.42
CA ARG A 159 4.11 -1.43 2.79
C ARG A 159 2.94 -0.94 3.64
N ARG A 160 2.06 -0.10 3.08
CA ARG A 160 0.88 0.39 3.80
C ARG A 160 -0.11 -0.73 4.07
N VAL A 161 -0.32 -1.64 3.12
CA VAL A 161 -1.15 -2.84 3.33
C VAL A 161 -0.61 -3.69 4.49
N LYS A 162 0.70 -3.94 4.53
CA LYS A 162 1.32 -4.67 5.65
C LYS A 162 1.14 -3.99 6.99
N ALA A 163 1.29 -2.66 7.04
CA ALA A 163 1.10 -1.89 8.26
C ALA A 163 -0.35 -1.95 8.74
N LEU A 164 -1.30 -1.74 7.82
CA LEU A 164 -2.72 -1.77 8.14
C LEU A 164 -3.22 -3.17 8.52
N TRP A 165 -2.71 -4.23 7.87
CA TRP A 165 -3.04 -5.61 8.27
C TRP A 165 -2.71 -5.87 9.73
N ARG A 166 -1.51 -5.51 10.18
CA ARG A 166 -1.06 -5.70 11.56
C ARG A 166 -1.91 -4.94 12.58
N HIS A 167 -2.53 -3.84 12.17
CA HIS A 167 -3.27 -2.95 13.05
C HIS A 167 -4.78 -3.20 13.04
N PHE A 168 -5.36 -3.54 11.90
CA PHE A 168 -6.81 -3.60 11.69
C PHE A 168 -7.34 -5.01 11.41
N SER A 169 -6.50 -5.98 11.02
CA SER A 169 -7.01 -7.34 10.88
C SER A 169 -7.37 -7.89 12.26
N SER A 170 -8.61 -8.27 12.44
CA SER A 170 -9.10 -8.93 13.66
C SER A 170 -8.72 -10.41 13.72
N ALA A 171 -7.97 -10.90 12.73
CA ALA A 171 -7.65 -12.32 12.61
C ALA A 171 -6.27 -12.63 13.19
N ASP A 172 -6.14 -13.76 13.87
CA ASP A 172 -4.85 -14.40 14.18
C ASP A 172 -4.15 -14.94 12.91
N GLY A 173 -4.58 -14.47 11.74
CA GLY A 173 -4.14 -14.92 10.43
C GLY A 173 -2.95 -14.16 9.88
N GLN A 174 -2.21 -14.82 9.01
CA GLN A 174 -1.06 -14.28 8.28
C GLN A 174 -1.50 -13.72 6.93
N ALA A 175 -1.05 -12.50 6.60
CA ALA A 175 -1.14 -11.98 5.25
C ALA A 175 0.21 -12.10 4.54
N ILE A 176 0.18 -12.66 3.33
CA ILE A 176 1.27 -12.67 2.36
C ILE A 176 0.99 -11.55 1.38
N VAL A 177 1.70 -10.43 1.50
CA VAL A 177 1.44 -9.25 0.66
C VAL A 177 2.25 -9.33 -0.63
N ARG A 178 1.56 -9.21 -1.77
CA ARG A 178 2.15 -9.26 -3.11
C ARG A 178 1.79 -8.01 -3.90
N GLY A 179 2.82 -7.39 -4.48
CA GLY A 179 2.65 -6.36 -5.49
C GLY A 179 2.37 -6.97 -6.86
N VAL A 180 1.66 -6.24 -7.71
CA VAL A 180 1.51 -6.61 -9.12
C VAL A 180 2.88 -6.60 -9.79
N SER A 181 3.24 -7.68 -10.48
CA SER A 181 4.59 -7.84 -11.07
C SER A 181 4.88 -6.78 -12.14
N ASP A 182 3.85 -6.36 -12.88
CA ASP A 182 3.94 -5.36 -13.95
C ASP A 182 2.83 -4.32 -13.79
N ASP A 183 3.00 -3.37 -12.86
CA ASP A 183 2.07 -2.27 -12.63
C ASP A 183 2.58 -0.92 -13.16
N GLY A 184 3.73 -0.93 -13.81
CA GLY A 184 4.38 0.26 -14.39
C GLY A 184 5.08 1.18 -13.38
N PHE A 185 4.99 0.91 -12.07
CA PHE A 185 5.67 1.70 -11.05
C PHE A 185 7.18 1.47 -11.05
N ASP A 186 7.98 2.55 -11.23
CA ASP A 186 9.43 2.51 -11.09
C ASP A 186 9.86 3.01 -9.69
N PRO A 187 10.16 2.12 -8.74
CA PRO A 187 10.57 2.52 -7.40
C PRO A 187 11.94 3.20 -7.35
N ALA A 188 12.74 3.09 -8.42
CA ALA A 188 14.06 3.70 -8.49
C ALA A 188 14.04 5.14 -9.00
N HIS A 189 13.07 5.47 -9.83
CA HIS A 189 12.93 6.79 -10.46
C HIS A 189 11.49 7.33 -10.31
N TRP A 190 10.88 7.06 -9.16
CA TRP A 190 9.49 7.42 -8.86
C TRP A 190 9.17 8.91 -9.11
N TRP A 191 10.16 9.78 -9.04
CA TRP A 191 10.03 11.23 -9.31
C TRP A 191 10.03 11.59 -10.80
N ALA A 192 10.33 10.62 -11.69
CA ALA A 192 10.49 10.88 -13.13
C ALA A 192 9.15 11.08 -13.84
N ASN A 193 8.04 10.63 -13.25
CA ASN A 193 6.70 10.87 -13.77
C ASN A 193 5.72 11.25 -12.66
N THR A 194 4.66 11.97 -13.05
CA THR A 194 3.69 12.52 -12.10
C THR A 194 2.86 11.44 -11.42
N ALA A 195 2.54 10.35 -12.11
CA ALA A 195 1.71 9.28 -11.55
C ALA A 195 2.42 8.59 -10.38
N ASP A 196 3.67 8.17 -10.59
CA ASP A 196 4.49 7.54 -9.56
C ASP A 196 4.77 8.50 -8.39
N ALA A 197 5.03 9.78 -8.69
CA ALA A 197 5.26 10.79 -7.66
C ALA A 197 4.04 10.98 -6.76
N LEU A 198 2.84 11.08 -7.34
CA LEU A 198 1.59 11.18 -6.58
C LEU A 198 1.32 9.91 -5.76
N ASP A 199 1.59 8.75 -6.31
CA ASP A 199 1.45 7.49 -5.59
C ASP A 199 2.38 7.42 -4.38
N VAL A 200 3.67 7.76 -4.53
CA VAL A 200 4.62 7.78 -3.42
C VAL A 200 4.18 8.76 -2.32
N VAL A 201 3.75 9.97 -2.68
CA VAL A 201 3.26 10.95 -1.71
C VAL A 201 2.02 10.41 -0.98
N ARG A 202 1.05 9.85 -1.71
CA ARG A 202 -0.16 9.25 -1.13
C ARG A 202 0.18 8.15 -0.14
N GLU A 203 1.07 7.24 -0.52
CA GLU A 203 1.44 6.10 0.31
C GLU A 203 2.25 6.52 1.54
N ALA A 204 3.15 7.50 1.40
CA ALA A 204 3.90 8.05 2.53
C ALA A 204 2.96 8.72 3.56
N LEU A 205 2.03 9.56 3.10
CA LEU A 205 1.02 10.19 3.97
C LEU A 205 0.09 9.15 4.60
N GLY A 206 -0.34 8.14 3.83
CA GLY A 206 -1.17 7.05 4.34
C GLY A 206 -0.49 6.21 5.41
N LEU A 207 0.83 5.97 5.29
CA LEU A 207 1.64 5.31 6.31
C LEU A 207 1.78 6.16 7.58
N LEU A 208 2.06 7.44 7.44
CA LEU A 208 2.13 8.37 8.57
C LEU A 208 0.81 8.39 9.34
N ASN A 209 -0.31 8.43 8.61
CA ASN A 209 -1.64 8.35 9.21
C ASN A 209 -1.86 7.02 9.97
N ALA A 210 -1.47 5.89 9.36
CA ALA A 210 -1.58 4.58 9.99
C ALA A 210 -0.73 4.47 11.27
N TRP A 211 0.49 4.99 11.26
CA TRP A 211 1.38 4.97 12.44
C TRP A 211 0.97 5.94 13.53
N ALA A 212 0.37 7.07 13.17
CA ALA A 212 -0.16 8.03 14.14
C ALA A 212 -1.41 7.49 14.86
N GLY A 213 -1.91 6.32 14.49
CA GLY A 213 -3.15 5.76 15.03
C GLY A 213 -4.36 6.63 14.73
N LEU A 214 -4.25 7.48 13.70
CA LEU A 214 -5.39 8.29 13.27
C LEU A 214 -6.34 7.37 12.52
N PRO A 215 -7.53 7.08 13.05
CA PRO A 215 -8.48 6.26 12.33
C PRO A 215 -8.86 7.02 11.06
N VAL A 216 -8.70 6.37 9.91
CA VAL A 216 -9.57 6.71 8.78
C VAL A 216 -10.94 6.25 9.25
N PRO A 217 -11.87 7.16 9.58
CA PRO A 217 -13.15 6.72 10.14
C PRO A 217 -13.80 5.78 9.13
N PRO A 218 -14.39 4.67 9.58
CA PRO A 218 -15.25 3.87 8.72
C PRO A 218 -16.30 4.80 8.12
N ALA A 219 -16.63 4.61 6.85
CA ALA A 219 -17.69 5.37 6.22
C ALA A 219 -18.96 5.22 7.05
N ARG A 220 -19.52 6.34 7.48
CA ARG A 220 -20.80 6.39 8.18
C ARG A 220 -21.94 6.22 7.19
#